data_52e0a706b6fb8657f3fadf112eb3e7b4
#
_entry.id   52e0a706b6fb8657f3fadf112eb3e7b4
#
_cell.length_a   1.000
_cell.length_b   1.000
_cell.length_c   1.000
_cell.angle_alpha   90.00
_cell.angle_beta   90.00
_cell.angle_gamma   90.00
#
_symmetry.space_group_name_H-M   'P 1'
#
loop_
_entity.id
_entity.type
_entity.pdbx_description
1 polymer ?
#
loop_
_entity_poly.entity_id
_entity_poly.type
_entity_poly.pdbx_seq_one_letter_code
_entity_poly.pdbx_strand_id
1 'polypeptide(L)'
;MKTFKAYVIEEGKFGKALATGAIAAAGLMAGKADASIFNNNPGNIRTSSTNWNGEVTKPGEEFERFSDMHMGVRASARILRTYGKKYGIDTIKKIIDRYAPPEDNNPNNANYARHVSNGSGFGVDEKIDLNDPQVLIKLMKPIFQFENGQKEAAKISDADIQKGVRMAF
;
A
#
# COMPACT_ATOMS: atom_id res chain seq x y z
N MET A 1 -20.60 -0.28 -4.85
CA MET A 1 -19.19 -0.56 -5.11
C MET A 1 -18.39 0.36 -4.21
N LYS A 2 -17.80 -0.17 -3.14
CA LYS A 2 -17.23 0.65 -2.07
C LYS A 2 -15.71 0.72 -2.22
N THR A 3 -15.19 1.91 -2.05
CA THR A 3 -13.84 2.35 -2.40
C THR A 3 -12.90 2.35 -1.18
N PHE A 4 -11.67 1.93 -1.34
CA PHE A 4 -10.59 2.00 -0.33
C PHE A 4 -10.19 3.44 -0.01
N LYS A 5 -9.96 3.71 1.28
CA LYS A 5 -9.35 4.94 1.76
C LYS A 5 -7.95 4.66 2.29
N ALA A 6 -6.92 4.89 1.49
CA ALA A 6 -5.57 4.97 2.03
C ALA A 6 -5.40 6.36 2.66
N TYR A 7 -5.15 6.42 3.97
CA TYR A 7 -4.80 7.67 4.63
C TYR A 7 -3.34 7.99 4.34
N VAL A 8 -3.11 8.85 3.36
CA VAL A 8 -1.79 9.44 3.12
C VAL A 8 -1.57 10.54 4.16
N ILE A 9 -0.43 10.51 4.83
CA ILE A 9 -0.08 11.48 5.84
C ILE A 9 0.98 12.39 5.27
N GLU A 10 0.64 13.68 5.18
CA GLU A 10 1.58 14.73 4.85
C GLU A 10 2.77 14.75 5.82
N GLU A 11 3.97 14.75 5.29
CA GLU A 11 5.15 15.16 6.04
C GLU A 11 5.04 16.68 6.25
N GLY A 12 4.50 17.09 7.40
CA GLY A 12 4.61 18.49 7.84
C GLY A 12 3.33 19.27 8.12
N LYS A 13 2.15 18.85 7.70
CA LYS A 13 0.88 19.51 8.09
C LYS A 13 -0.26 18.51 8.21
N PHE A 14 -1.03 18.64 9.29
CA PHE A 14 -2.25 17.86 9.51
C PHE A 14 -3.34 18.35 8.55
N GLY A 15 -3.46 17.73 7.42
CA GLY A 15 -4.58 17.88 6.51
C GLY A 15 -5.34 16.56 6.44
N LYS A 16 -6.64 16.57 6.66
CA LYS A 16 -7.52 15.43 6.40
C LYS A 16 -7.65 15.27 4.87
N ALA A 17 -6.71 14.58 4.25
CA ALA A 17 -6.93 14.09 2.90
C ALA A 17 -7.64 12.76 2.99
N LEU A 18 -8.94 12.77 2.76
CA LEU A 18 -9.75 11.58 2.58
C LEU A 18 -9.45 11.03 1.18
N ALA A 19 -8.47 10.15 1.09
CA ALA A 19 -8.26 9.41 -0.14
C ALA A 19 -9.24 8.24 -0.17
N THR A 20 -10.25 8.33 -1.01
CA THR A 20 -11.23 7.25 -1.23
C THR A 20 -10.70 6.35 -2.34
N GLY A 21 -10.15 5.20 -2.02
CA GLY A 21 -9.64 4.22 -2.97
C GLY A 21 -10.57 3.03 -3.16
N ALA A 22 -10.65 2.53 -4.38
CA ALA A 22 -11.44 1.35 -4.69
C ALA A 22 -10.61 0.08 -4.53
N ILE A 23 -11.16 -0.91 -3.84
CA ILE A 23 -10.74 -2.29 -4.04
C ILE A 23 -11.35 -2.76 -5.35
N ALA A 24 -10.53 -3.24 -6.26
CA ALA A 24 -10.99 -4.25 -7.16
C ALA A 24 -11.24 -5.52 -6.35
N ALA A 25 -12.50 -5.84 -6.07
CA ALA A 25 -12.85 -7.20 -5.68
C ALA A 25 -12.24 -8.11 -6.73
N ALA A 26 -11.43 -9.07 -6.30
CA ALA A 26 -10.83 -10.06 -7.19
C ALA A 26 -11.95 -10.62 -8.08
N GLY A 27 -11.96 -10.25 -9.35
CA GLY A 27 -12.82 -10.84 -10.35
C GLY A 27 -13.53 -9.93 -11.34
N LEU A 28 -13.63 -8.59 -11.18
CA LEU A 28 -14.50 -7.82 -12.10
C LEU A 28 -13.98 -6.45 -12.59
N MET A 29 -12.70 -6.14 -12.49
CA MET A 29 -12.13 -4.91 -13.05
C MET A 29 -10.78 -5.16 -13.73
N ALA A 30 -10.79 -5.92 -14.81
CA ALA A 30 -9.60 -6.13 -15.65
C ALA A 30 -9.02 -4.85 -16.28
N GLY A 31 -9.71 -3.70 -16.18
CA GLY A 31 -9.27 -2.43 -16.75
C GLY A 31 -8.58 -1.45 -15.79
N LYS A 32 -8.68 -1.66 -14.44
CA LYS A 32 -8.07 -0.75 -13.46
C LYS A 32 -6.83 -1.32 -12.77
N ALA A 33 -6.71 -2.64 -12.68
CA ALA A 33 -5.53 -3.30 -12.12
C ALA A 33 -4.27 -3.06 -12.98
N ASP A 34 -4.43 -2.97 -14.30
CA ASP A 34 -3.33 -2.64 -15.20
C ASP A 34 -2.76 -1.22 -14.98
N ALA A 35 -3.59 -0.27 -14.55
CA ALA A 35 -3.16 1.11 -14.37
C ALA A 35 -2.13 1.30 -13.25
N SER A 36 -2.22 0.54 -12.15
CA SER A 36 -1.33 0.71 -10.99
C SER A 36 0.10 0.25 -11.28
N ILE A 37 0.26 -0.90 -11.96
CA ILE A 37 1.57 -1.39 -12.38
C ILE A 37 2.17 -0.51 -13.47
N PHE A 38 1.35 -0.03 -14.44
CA PHE A 38 1.80 0.93 -15.46
C PHE A 38 2.19 2.30 -14.85
N ASN A 39 1.60 2.67 -13.72
CA ASN A 39 1.95 3.89 -12.99
C ASN A 39 3.13 3.71 -12.02
N ASN A 40 3.76 2.53 -11.99
CA ASN A 40 4.78 2.19 -10.99
C ASN A 40 4.30 2.41 -9.55
N ASN A 41 3.00 2.22 -9.30
CA ASN A 41 2.33 2.47 -8.02
C ASN A 41 1.69 1.18 -7.48
N PRO A 42 2.49 0.21 -7.02
CA PRO A 42 1.98 -1.11 -6.65
C PRO A 42 1.09 -1.09 -5.39
N GLY A 43 1.15 -0.02 -4.60
CA GLY A 43 0.32 0.18 -3.41
C GLY A 43 -0.99 0.92 -3.69
N ASN A 44 -1.35 1.20 -4.94
CA ASN A 44 -2.55 1.96 -5.31
C ASN A 44 -2.70 3.29 -4.52
N ILE A 45 -1.58 3.99 -4.32
CA ILE A 45 -1.54 5.26 -3.60
C ILE A 45 -2.31 6.30 -4.40
N ARG A 46 -3.31 6.92 -3.77
CA ARG A 46 -4.08 8.01 -4.38
C ARG A 46 -3.31 9.31 -4.33
N THR A 47 -3.61 10.18 -5.29
CA THR A 47 -3.07 11.55 -5.32
C THR A 47 -3.43 12.32 -4.05
N SER A 48 -2.48 13.07 -3.56
CA SER A 48 -2.61 13.88 -2.35
C SER A 48 -1.74 15.13 -2.46
N SER A 49 -1.69 15.94 -1.40
CA SER A 49 -0.74 17.05 -1.31
C SER A 49 0.67 16.64 -0.91
N THR A 50 0.92 15.35 -0.74
CA THR A 50 2.26 14.83 -0.42
C THR A 50 3.13 14.82 -1.67
N ASN A 51 4.27 15.48 -1.63
CA ASN A 51 5.27 15.40 -2.69
C ASN A 51 6.16 14.16 -2.47
N TRP A 52 5.96 13.15 -3.28
CA TRP A 52 6.75 11.93 -3.20
C TRP A 52 8.04 12.02 -4.02
N ASN A 53 9.11 11.45 -3.50
CA ASN A 53 10.32 11.31 -4.32
C ASN A 53 10.05 10.39 -5.52
N GLY A 54 10.42 10.84 -6.70
CA GLY A 54 10.19 10.11 -7.94
C GLY A 54 8.77 10.18 -8.47
N GLU A 55 7.95 11.06 -7.90
CA GLU A 55 6.59 11.32 -8.40
C GLU A 55 6.65 12.02 -9.77
N VAL A 56 5.79 11.53 -10.67
CA VAL A 56 5.57 12.08 -12.02
C VAL A 56 4.08 12.20 -12.34
N THR A 57 3.25 12.27 -11.30
CA THR A 57 1.80 12.40 -11.35
C THR A 57 1.40 13.69 -12.07
N LYS A 58 0.41 13.61 -12.95
CA LYS A 58 -0.10 14.77 -13.67
C LYS A 58 -1.33 15.34 -12.95
N PRO A 59 -1.60 16.64 -13.09
CA PRO A 59 -2.83 17.23 -12.57
C PRO A 59 -4.07 16.49 -13.05
N GLY A 60 -4.97 16.12 -12.12
CA GLY A 60 -6.22 15.43 -12.42
C GLY A 60 -6.14 13.91 -12.43
N GLU A 61 -4.97 13.31 -12.26
CA GLU A 61 -4.85 11.86 -12.05
C GLU A 61 -5.39 11.46 -10.66
N GLU A 62 -6.10 10.34 -10.60
CA GLU A 62 -6.70 9.82 -9.36
C GLU A 62 -5.67 9.10 -8.47
N PHE A 63 -4.65 8.53 -9.09
CA PHE A 63 -3.59 7.76 -8.43
C PHE A 63 -2.23 8.37 -8.73
N GLU A 64 -1.33 8.25 -7.75
CA GLU A 64 0.05 8.64 -7.91
C GLU A 64 0.72 7.83 -9.03
N ARG A 65 1.65 8.49 -9.71
CA ARG A 65 2.52 7.88 -10.73
C ARG A 65 3.97 8.10 -10.35
N PHE A 66 4.77 7.06 -10.46
CA PHE A 66 6.19 7.13 -10.14
C PHE A 66 7.05 6.88 -11.38
N SER A 67 8.26 7.48 -11.39
CA SER A 67 9.24 7.30 -12.48
C SER A 67 9.67 5.83 -12.62
N ASP A 68 9.76 5.12 -11.49
CA ASP A 68 10.25 3.74 -11.41
C ASP A 68 9.47 2.94 -10.38
N MET A 69 9.42 1.61 -10.54
CA MET A 69 8.71 0.72 -9.64
C MET A 69 9.21 0.82 -8.19
N HIS A 70 10.53 0.90 -7.99
CA HIS A 70 11.09 1.03 -6.64
C HIS A 70 10.73 2.36 -5.95
N MET A 71 10.37 3.42 -6.69
CA MET A 71 9.87 4.67 -6.10
C MET A 71 8.45 4.51 -5.55
N GLY A 72 7.56 3.80 -6.24
CA GLY A 72 6.24 3.44 -5.72
C GLY A 72 6.32 2.50 -4.52
N VAL A 73 7.23 1.54 -4.54
CA VAL A 73 7.53 0.69 -3.37
C VAL A 73 8.03 1.52 -2.20
N ARG A 74 8.94 2.49 -2.46
CA ARG A 74 9.42 3.42 -1.44
C ARG A 74 8.29 4.20 -0.78
N ALA A 75 7.37 4.74 -1.58
CA ALA A 75 6.22 5.48 -1.07
C ALA A 75 5.33 4.60 -0.17
N SER A 76 5.01 3.38 -0.60
CA SER A 76 4.27 2.40 0.19
C SER A 76 4.98 2.07 1.52
N ALA A 77 6.29 1.87 1.49
CA ALA A 77 7.09 1.60 2.68
C ALA A 77 7.09 2.79 3.65
N ARG A 78 7.18 4.03 3.14
CA ARG A 78 7.07 5.26 3.96
C ARG A 78 5.72 5.36 4.66
N ILE A 79 4.63 5.00 3.98
CA ILE A 79 3.29 4.96 4.57
C ILE A 79 3.26 3.99 5.75
N LEU A 80 3.71 2.73 5.57
CA LEU A 80 3.70 1.74 6.65
C LEU A 80 4.62 2.15 7.81
N ARG A 81 5.80 2.69 7.55
CA ARG A 81 6.66 3.25 8.61
C ARG A 81 5.95 4.35 9.39
N THR A 82 5.23 5.22 8.70
CA THR A 82 4.46 6.28 9.36
C THR A 82 3.35 5.70 10.23
N TYR A 83 2.72 4.60 9.79
CA TYR A 83 1.75 3.89 10.61
C TYR A 83 2.37 3.41 11.93
N GLY A 84 3.55 2.80 11.89
CA GLY A 84 4.27 2.40 13.10
C GLY A 84 4.67 3.59 13.97
N LYS A 85 5.37 4.57 13.39
CA LYS A 85 5.96 5.70 14.14
C LYS A 85 4.94 6.65 14.75
N LYS A 86 3.90 7.01 13.98
CA LYS A 86 2.93 8.04 14.41
C LYS A 86 1.68 7.46 15.08
N TYR A 87 1.30 6.24 14.75
CA TYR A 87 0.03 5.66 15.18
C TYR A 87 0.17 4.41 16.02
N GLY A 88 1.39 3.94 16.27
CA GLY A 88 1.64 2.73 17.08
C GLY A 88 1.03 1.47 16.46
N ILE A 89 0.91 1.44 15.12
CA ILE A 89 0.39 0.27 14.41
C ILE A 89 1.52 -0.76 14.35
N ASP A 90 1.26 -1.93 14.91
CA ASP A 90 2.25 -2.98 15.16
C ASP A 90 1.75 -4.40 14.83
N THR A 91 0.60 -4.54 14.14
CA THR A 91 0.07 -5.83 13.70
C THR A 91 -0.50 -5.74 12.28
N ILE A 92 -0.54 -6.86 11.56
CA ILE A 92 -1.16 -6.92 10.23
C ILE A 92 -2.63 -6.49 10.31
N LYS A 93 -3.37 -6.94 11.33
CA LYS A 93 -4.75 -6.53 11.52
C LYS A 93 -4.91 -5.01 11.55
N LYS A 94 -4.13 -4.33 12.39
CA LYS A 94 -4.20 -2.86 12.51
C LYS A 94 -3.75 -2.15 11.22
N ILE A 95 -2.78 -2.70 10.50
CA ILE A 95 -2.37 -2.18 9.20
C ILE A 95 -3.56 -2.19 8.25
N ILE A 96 -4.23 -3.34 8.11
CA ILE A 96 -5.35 -3.51 7.18
C ILE A 96 -6.56 -2.70 7.61
N ASP A 97 -6.89 -2.66 8.90
CA ASP A 97 -7.99 -1.85 9.43
C ASP A 97 -7.79 -0.34 9.14
N ARG A 98 -6.53 0.13 9.12
CA ARG A 98 -6.22 1.50 8.75
C ARG A 98 -6.19 1.72 7.24
N TYR A 99 -5.69 0.75 6.50
CA TYR A 99 -5.60 0.78 5.04
C TYR A 99 -6.98 0.68 4.40
N ALA A 100 -7.87 -0.10 5.01
CA ALA A 100 -9.25 -0.37 4.59
C ALA A 100 -10.19 -0.27 5.81
N PRO A 101 -10.63 0.94 6.22
CA PRO A 101 -11.42 1.11 7.43
C PRO A 101 -12.69 0.26 7.45
N PRO A 102 -13.06 -0.31 8.62
CA PRO A 102 -14.25 -1.16 8.79
C PRO A 102 -15.58 -0.43 8.50
N GLU A 103 -15.59 0.90 8.59
CA GLU A 103 -16.77 1.76 8.32
C GLU A 103 -17.36 1.51 6.93
N ASP A 104 -16.57 0.98 6.01
CA ASP A 104 -17.02 0.61 4.68
C ASP A 104 -17.69 -0.78 4.63
N ASN A 105 -17.95 -1.43 5.77
CA ASN A 105 -18.50 -2.80 5.86
C ASN A 105 -17.82 -3.76 4.88
N ASN A 106 -16.49 -3.68 4.79
CA ASN A 106 -15.75 -4.48 3.84
C ASN A 106 -15.52 -5.89 4.41
N PRO A 107 -16.26 -6.90 3.98
CA PRO A 107 -16.08 -8.28 4.46
C PRO A 107 -14.72 -8.86 4.07
N ASN A 108 -13.97 -8.16 3.21
CA ASN A 108 -12.67 -8.60 2.73
C ASN A 108 -11.50 -8.27 3.66
N ASN A 109 -11.68 -7.43 4.70
CA ASN A 109 -10.57 -7.08 5.60
C ASN A 109 -9.94 -8.32 6.27
N ALA A 110 -10.77 -9.26 6.74
CA ALA A 110 -10.28 -10.50 7.33
C ALA A 110 -9.55 -11.37 6.29
N ASN A 111 -10.03 -11.40 5.05
CA ASN A 111 -9.37 -12.11 3.96
C ASN A 111 -8.06 -11.42 3.55
N TYR A 112 -8.04 -10.10 3.52
CA TYR A 112 -6.83 -9.34 3.24
C TYR A 112 -5.78 -9.59 4.32
N ALA A 113 -6.12 -9.43 5.59
CA ALA A 113 -5.20 -9.68 6.70
C ALA A 113 -4.64 -11.11 6.67
N ARG A 114 -5.49 -12.10 6.39
CA ARG A 114 -5.08 -13.50 6.25
C ARG A 114 -4.15 -13.72 5.05
N HIS A 115 -4.44 -13.10 3.91
CA HIS A 115 -3.57 -13.15 2.73
C HIS A 115 -2.17 -12.58 3.03
N VAL A 116 -2.11 -11.41 3.67
CA VAL A 116 -0.83 -10.78 4.05
C VAL A 116 -0.10 -11.63 5.09
N SER A 117 -0.81 -12.17 6.08
CA SER A 117 -0.26 -13.07 7.09
C SER A 117 0.40 -14.30 6.45
N ASN A 118 -0.32 -14.99 5.58
CA ASN A 118 0.20 -16.18 4.89
C ASN A 118 1.40 -15.87 4.01
N GLY A 119 1.38 -14.75 3.30
CA GLY A 119 2.45 -14.37 2.37
C GLY A 119 3.70 -13.82 3.06
N SER A 120 3.55 -13.16 4.21
CA SER A 120 4.67 -12.58 4.96
C SER A 120 5.29 -13.53 5.99
N GLY A 121 4.51 -14.52 6.44
CA GLY A 121 4.90 -15.44 7.51
C GLY A 121 4.69 -14.90 8.93
N PHE A 122 4.07 -13.71 9.08
CA PHE A 122 3.70 -13.14 10.38
C PHE A 122 2.25 -13.48 10.72
N GLY A 123 1.93 -13.72 11.99
CA GLY A 123 0.55 -13.87 12.46
C GLY A 123 -0.25 -12.58 12.31
N VAL A 124 -1.58 -12.69 12.11
CA VAL A 124 -2.47 -11.52 11.91
C VAL A 124 -2.40 -10.54 13.08
N ASP A 125 -2.33 -11.04 14.32
CA ASP A 125 -2.24 -10.26 15.56
C ASP A 125 -0.83 -10.29 16.18
N GLU A 126 0.15 -10.85 15.48
CA GLU A 126 1.56 -10.84 15.90
C GLU A 126 2.10 -9.42 15.87
N LYS A 127 2.84 -9.05 16.92
CA LYS A 127 3.53 -7.75 16.96
C LYS A 127 4.73 -7.74 16.06
N ILE A 128 4.76 -6.78 15.16
CA ILE A 128 5.82 -6.55 14.18
C ILE A 128 6.32 -5.11 14.26
N ASP A 129 7.60 -4.91 13.98
CA ASP A 129 8.20 -3.57 13.95
C ASP A 129 8.22 -3.03 12.50
N LEU A 130 7.36 -2.06 12.22
CA LEU A 130 7.32 -1.38 10.91
C LEU A 130 8.51 -0.43 10.67
N ASN A 131 9.45 -0.32 11.62
CA ASN A 131 10.74 0.35 11.41
C ASN A 131 11.85 -0.65 11.04
N ASP A 132 11.57 -1.94 11.01
CA ASP A 132 12.51 -2.94 10.50
C ASP A 132 12.34 -3.09 8.98
N PRO A 133 13.39 -2.79 8.17
CA PRO A 133 13.32 -2.98 6.72
C PRO A 133 12.99 -4.42 6.31
N GLN A 134 13.43 -5.43 7.07
CA GLN A 134 13.17 -6.83 6.74
C GLN A 134 11.69 -7.20 6.94
N VAL A 135 11.05 -6.62 7.95
CA VAL A 135 9.60 -6.76 8.16
C VAL A 135 8.85 -6.15 6.97
N LEU A 136 9.22 -4.93 6.56
CA LEU A 136 8.56 -4.27 5.43
C LEU A 136 8.76 -5.05 4.11
N ILE A 137 9.95 -5.57 3.84
CA ILE A 137 10.20 -6.38 2.64
C ILE A 137 9.25 -7.58 2.59
N LYS A 138 9.05 -8.29 3.71
CA LYS A 138 8.13 -9.42 3.78
C LYS A 138 6.67 -9.03 3.60
N LEU A 139 6.26 -7.84 4.05
CA LEU A 139 4.88 -7.35 3.94
C LEU A 139 4.54 -6.85 2.53
N MET A 140 5.50 -6.24 1.79
CA MET A 140 5.23 -5.58 0.52
C MET A 140 4.64 -6.53 -0.52
N LYS A 141 5.26 -7.70 -0.72
CA LYS A 141 4.84 -8.63 -1.78
C LYS A 141 3.39 -9.10 -1.61
N PRO A 142 2.95 -9.64 -0.46
CA PRO A 142 1.55 -10.03 -0.29
C PRO A 142 0.57 -8.85 -0.31
N ILE A 143 0.97 -7.66 0.15
CA ILE A 143 0.14 -6.46 0.00
C ILE A 143 -0.08 -6.17 -1.48
N PHE A 144 0.98 -6.10 -2.28
CA PHE A 144 0.87 -5.82 -3.71
C PHE A 144 0.10 -6.89 -4.48
N GLN A 145 0.21 -8.16 -4.06
CA GLN A 145 -0.58 -9.27 -4.62
C GLN A 145 -2.08 -9.11 -4.35
N PHE A 146 -2.44 -8.63 -3.18
CA PHE A 146 -3.84 -8.38 -2.86
C PHE A 146 -4.39 -7.18 -3.64
N GLU A 147 -3.61 -6.11 -3.75
CA GLU A 147 -4.00 -4.88 -4.45
C GLU A 147 -4.14 -5.05 -5.97
N ASN A 148 -3.27 -5.85 -6.59
CA ASN A 148 -3.14 -5.92 -8.05
C ASN A 148 -3.48 -7.31 -8.63
N GLY A 149 -3.67 -8.30 -7.78
CA GLY A 149 -3.73 -9.70 -8.17
C GLY A 149 -2.34 -10.30 -8.42
N GLN A 150 -2.25 -11.62 -8.30
CA GLN A 150 -0.96 -12.33 -8.35
C GLN A 150 -0.19 -12.15 -9.65
N LYS A 151 -0.91 -12.17 -10.79
CA LYS A 151 -0.30 -12.04 -12.14
C LYS A 151 0.40 -10.70 -12.32
N GLU A 152 -0.26 -9.62 -11.94
CA GLU A 152 0.31 -8.27 -12.09
C GLU A 152 1.41 -8.02 -11.07
N ALA A 153 1.22 -8.43 -9.80
CA ALA A 153 2.25 -8.31 -8.78
C ALA A 153 3.52 -9.13 -9.08
N ALA A 154 3.43 -10.20 -9.87
CA ALA A 154 4.59 -10.97 -10.32
C ALA A 154 5.56 -10.18 -11.23
N LYS A 155 5.11 -9.07 -11.81
CA LYS A 155 5.95 -8.15 -12.59
C LYS A 155 6.85 -7.27 -11.72
N ILE A 156 6.58 -7.18 -10.42
CA ILE A 156 7.39 -6.42 -9.47
C ILE A 156 8.55 -7.31 -9.01
N SER A 157 9.77 -6.91 -9.34
CA SER A 157 10.95 -7.69 -8.96
C SER A 157 11.25 -7.60 -7.46
N ASP A 158 11.81 -8.65 -6.89
CA ASP A 158 12.29 -8.63 -5.49
C ASP A 158 13.39 -7.56 -5.30
N ALA A 159 14.16 -7.25 -6.36
CA ALA A 159 15.14 -6.17 -6.34
C ALA A 159 14.49 -4.78 -6.19
N ASP A 160 13.37 -4.53 -6.88
CA ASP A 160 12.62 -3.28 -6.73
C ASP A 160 12.03 -3.16 -5.32
N ILE A 161 11.49 -4.26 -4.77
CA ILE A 161 10.97 -4.29 -3.40
C ILE A 161 12.09 -3.96 -2.41
N GLN A 162 13.21 -4.66 -2.47
CA GLN A 162 14.34 -4.43 -1.58
C GLN A 162 14.91 -3.01 -1.70
N LYS A 163 15.08 -2.52 -2.94
CA LYS A 163 15.59 -1.18 -3.20
C LYS A 163 14.63 -0.12 -2.65
N GLY A 164 13.36 -0.21 -2.99
CA GLY A 164 12.34 0.75 -2.56
C GLY A 164 12.20 0.81 -1.04
N VAL A 165 12.16 -0.35 -0.38
CA VAL A 165 12.12 -0.41 1.09
C VAL A 165 13.36 0.24 1.70
N ARG A 166 14.57 -0.12 1.26
CA ARG A 166 15.80 0.50 1.79
C ARG A 166 15.82 2.03 1.63
N MET A 167 15.35 2.53 0.50
CA MET A 167 15.27 3.98 0.25
C MET A 167 14.21 4.71 1.11
N ALA A 168 13.33 3.98 1.81
CA ALA A 168 12.35 4.56 2.71
C ALA A 168 12.95 4.90 4.09
N PHE A 169 14.18 4.48 4.39
CA PHE A 169 14.88 4.72 5.66
C PHE A 169 15.90 5.82 5.54
#